data_532845e05c250be42dfbeab08da96c67
#
_entry.id   532845e05c250be42dfbeab08da96c67
#
_cell.length_a   1.000
_cell.length_b   1.000
_cell.length_c   1.000
_cell.angle_alpha   90.00
_cell.angle_beta   90.00
_cell.angle_gamma   90.00
#
_symmetry.space_group_name_H-M   'P 1'
#
loop_
_entity.id
_entity.type
_entity.pdbx_description
1 polymer ?
#
loop_
_entity_poly.entity_id
_entity_poly.type
_entity_poly.pdbx_seq_one_letter_code
_entity_poly.pdbx_strand_id
1 'polypeptide(L)'
;MYKTITNNILFYSSLLVAFLIPLSHKITIYAIMLFVLSWILSGQWIQTAKSAFKNSIFIILITFFLLHLVGLLYSSNMHAGWFDIEVKFSLILFPLVFFLSDIFDIENRKKQLLAFVTGTALAMIICVISALYMYLFFNENNFSYIKLSLFHHPTYFAMYISFSVAVIMHHIFYSEIAINKLLKSLFIILIILFAVFIYMLSSKAGIIIFFIALLAMSLPALFKKNKRMLVFLILLFAGFQIWFSLTQNSRFHVMVSSVQNAEKNVTTEESSGVRVLVYETALDLIKSNYAIGVGTGDIKNELMKEYKVRNMKGAIEKKLNVHNQFLETLLGQGIAGITLLLLLFLIPFINSLYTKNWLLMTFVIIVALNFMFESMLNTQAGVVFFAFFYSYFATSKNNKFLNNIQ
;
A
#
# COMPACT_ATOMS: atom_id res chain seq x y z
N MET A 1 -11.17 -29.50 21.45
CA MET A 1 -9.74 -29.33 21.60
C MET A 1 -9.05 -29.05 20.25
N TYR A 2 -9.11 -29.92 19.23
CA TYR A 2 -8.46 -29.70 17.90
C TYR A 2 -8.86 -28.37 17.24
N LYS A 3 -10.16 -28.09 17.10
CA LYS A 3 -10.69 -26.85 16.47
C LYS A 3 -10.23 -25.57 17.20
N THR A 4 -10.09 -25.60 18.50
CA THR A 4 -9.59 -24.47 19.30
C THR A 4 -8.11 -24.22 19.02
N ILE A 5 -7.31 -25.29 18.94
CA ILE A 5 -5.87 -25.21 18.66
C ILE A 5 -5.64 -24.65 17.24
N THR A 6 -6.33 -25.19 16.23
CA THR A 6 -6.19 -24.73 14.84
C THR A 6 -6.63 -23.27 14.67
N ASN A 7 -7.71 -22.83 15.33
CA ASN A 7 -8.16 -21.45 15.33
C ASN A 7 -7.14 -20.51 15.98
N ASN A 8 -6.52 -20.93 17.08
CA ASN A 8 -5.47 -20.14 17.73
C ASN A 8 -4.24 -20.01 16.81
N ILE A 9 -3.79 -21.10 16.18
CA ILE A 9 -2.67 -21.06 15.24
C ILE A 9 -3.00 -20.12 14.07
N LEU A 10 -4.20 -20.22 13.50
CA LEU A 10 -4.67 -19.36 12.42
C LEU A 10 -4.68 -17.86 12.84
N PHE A 11 -5.13 -17.57 14.05
CA PHE A 11 -5.11 -16.21 14.58
C PHE A 11 -3.68 -15.69 14.78
N TYR A 12 -2.80 -16.46 15.47
CA TYR A 12 -1.43 -16.02 15.72
C TYR A 12 -0.59 -15.93 14.46
N SER A 13 -0.80 -16.80 13.48
CA SER A 13 -0.14 -16.69 12.18
C SER A 13 -0.58 -15.43 11.43
N SER A 14 -1.84 -15.00 11.54
CA SER A 14 -2.30 -13.73 10.98
C SER A 14 -1.64 -12.51 11.63
N LEU A 15 -1.41 -12.55 12.95
CA LEU A 15 -0.65 -11.52 13.68
C LEU A 15 0.80 -11.48 13.19
N LEU A 16 1.40 -12.66 12.99
CA LEU A 16 2.78 -12.78 12.51
C LEU A 16 2.92 -12.19 11.10
N VAL A 17 1.96 -12.46 10.20
CA VAL A 17 1.93 -11.84 8.86
C VAL A 17 1.87 -10.32 8.99
N ALA A 18 0.91 -9.78 9.76
CA ALA A 18 0.76 -8.33 9.95
C ALA A 18 2.04 -7.68 10.50
N PHE A 19 2.68 -8.31 11.48
CA PHE A 19 3.92 -7.85 12.10
C PHE A 19 5.12 -7.86 11.14
N LEU A 20 5.22 -8.88 10.28
CA LEU A 20 6.37 -9.07 9.39
C LEU A 20 6.29 -8.27 8.08
N ILE A 21 5.10 -7.86 7.63
CA ILE A 21 4.93 -7.04 6.41
C ILE A 21 5.94 -5.88 6.35
N PRO A 22 6.12 -5.05 7.39
CA PRO A 22 7.06 -3.94 7.33
C PRO A 22 8.52 -4.33 7.58
N LEU A 23 8.80 -5.55 8.06
CA LEU A 23 10.15 -5.99 8.43
C LEU A 23 10.89 -6.72 7.32
N SER A 24 10.23 -7.63 6.60
CA SER A 24 10.93 -8.41 5.57
C SER A 24 9.96 -9.14 4.65
N HIS A 25 9.98 -8.80 3.36
CA HIS A 25 9.20 -9.53 2.37
C HIS A 25 9.56 -11.03 2.30
N LYS A 26 10.83 -11.39 2.50
CA LYS A 26 11.28 -12.79 2.46
C LYS A 26 10.71 -13.61 3.62
N ILE A 27 10.79 -13.09 4.84
CA ILE A 27 10.28 -13.78 6.03
C ILE A 27 8.75 -13.81 6.04
N THR A 28 8.11 -12.76 5.53
CA THR A 28 6.65 -12.67 5.42
C THR A 28 6.06 -13.82 4.58
N ILE A 29 6.78 -14.31 3.56
CA ILE A 29 6.32 -15.46 2.75
C ILE A 29 6.13 -16.71 3.62
N TYR A 30 7.05 -17.01 4.52
CA TYR A 30 6.92 -18.17 5.43
C TYR A 30 5.76 -17.99 6.41
N ALA A 31 5.52 -16.77 6.89
CA ALA A 31 4.36 -16.46 7.72
C ALA A 31 3.04 -16.61 6.95
N ILE A 32 3.00 -16.21 5.67
CA ILE A 32 1.85 -16.43 4.79
C ILE A 32 1.60 -17.92 4.57
N MET A 33 2.65 -18.70 4.33
CA MET A 33 2.53 -20.16 4.20
C MET A 33 1.94 -20.79 5.47
N LEU A 34 2.44 -20.40 6.66
CA LEU A 34 1.89 -20.85 7.94
C LEU A 34 0.43 -20.45 8.11
N PHE A 35 0.09 -19.21 7.72
CA PHE A 35 -1.28 -18.68 7.80
C PHE A 35 -2.25 -19.48 6.91
N VAL A 36 -1.86 -19.77 5.67
CA VAL A 36 -2.66 -20.56 4.73
C VAL A 36 -2.78 -22.02 5.19
N LEU A 37 -1.69 -22.64 5.65
CA LEU A 37 -1.72 -24.00 6.16
C LEU A 37 -2.63 -24.15 7.38
N SER A 38 -2.55 -23.19 8.33
CA SER A 38 -3.41 -23.19 9.50
C SER A 38 -4.89 -23.01 9.15
N TRP A 39 -5.17 -22.20 8.11
CA TRP A 39 -6.53 -22.04 7.58
C TRP A 39 -7.07 -23.32 6.93
N ILE A 40 -6.28 -24.01 6.12
CA ILE A 40 -6.66 -25.30 5.52
C ILE A 40 -6.97 -26.32 6.62
N LEU A 41 -6.09 -26.43 7.62
CA LEU A 41 -6.24 -27.35 8.75
C LEU A 41 -7.43 -27.02 9.67
N SER A 42 -7.88 -25.76 9.70
CA SER A 42 -9.04 -25.34 10.49
C SER A 42 -10.37 -25.89 9.95
N GLY A 43 -10.43 -26.20 8.65
CA GLY A 43 -11.63 -26.71 7.96
C GLY A 43 -12.78 -25.68 7.86
N GLN A 44 -12.59 -24.43 8.26
CA GLN A 44 -13.65 -23.40 8.27
C GLN A 44 -14.15 -23.06 6.87
N TRP A 45 -13.30 -23.17 5.86
CA TRP A 45 -13.59 -22.84 4.46
C TRP A 45 -14.76 -23.64 3.89
N ILE A 46 -15.04 -24.85 4.40
CA ILE A 46 -16.16 -25.69 3.95
C ILE A 46 -17.51 -25.05 4.31
N GLN A 47 -17.61 -24.45 5.50
CA GLN A 47 -18.87 -23.89 6.02
C GLN A 47 -19.14 -22.47 5.50
N THR A 48 -18.11 -21.69 5.22
CA THR A 48 -18.20 -20.26 4.88
C THR A 48 -18.18 -19.99 3.37
N ALA A 49 -17.88 -20.97 2.53
CA ALA A 49 -17.76 -20.80 1.08
C ALA A 49 -18.99 -20.14 0.44
N LYS A 50 -20.20 -20.62 0.77
CA LYS A 50 -21.44 -20.08 0.19
C LYS A 50 -21.67 -18.58 0.50
N SER A 51 -21.23 -18.11 1.67
CA SER A 51 -21.36 -16.70 2.05
C SER A 51 -20.31 -15.82 1.36
N ALA A 52 -19.09 -16.32 1.18
CA ALA A 52 -18.02 -15.60 0.50
C ALA A 52 -18.39 -15.27 -0.96
N PHE A 53 -18.91 -16.25 -1.70
CA PHE A 53 -19.32 -16.06 -3.10
C PHE A 53 -20.56 -15.17 -3.28
N LYS A 54 -21.24 -14.76 -2.22
CA LYS A 54 -22.28 -13.74 -2.27
C LYS A 54 -21.72 -12.31 -2.07
N ASN A 55 -20.48 -12.16 -1.64
CA ASN A 55 -19.89 -10.86 -1.38
C ASN A 55 -19.29 -10.26 -2.64
N SER A 56 -19.78 -9.10 -3.07
CA SER A 56 -19.35 -8.42 -4.30
C SER A 56 -17.84 -8.11 -4.30
N ILE A 57 -17.27 -7.69 -3.16
CA ILE A 57 -15.85 -7.38 -3.08
C ILE A 57 -15.01 -8.64 -3.26
N PHE A 58 -15.42 -9.76 -2.66
CA PHE A 58 -14.75 -11.04 -2.86
C PHE A 58 -14.72 -11.42 -4.35
N ILE A 59 -15.88 -11.33 -5.01
CA ILE A 59 -16.00 -11.63 -6.44
C ILE A 59 -15.10 -10.72 -7.27
N ILE A 60 -15.08 -9.40 -7.00
CA ILE A 60 -14.26 -8.44 -7.74
C ILE A 60 -12.76 -8.76 -7.56
N LEU A 61 -12.30 -9.07 -6.34
CA LEU A 61 -10.90 -9.43 -6.10
C LEU A 61 -10.49 -10.70 -6.86
N ILE A 62 -11.31 -11.73 -6.78
CA ILE A 62 -11.06 -12.99 -7.50
C ILE A 62 -11.08 -12.74 -9.03
N THR A 63 -12.06 -12.01 -9.53
CA THR A 63 -12.16 -11.69 -10.95
C THR A 63 -10.97 -10.85 -11.43
N PHE A 64 -10.51 -9.89 -10.61
CA PHE A 64 -9.33 -9.09 -10.92
C PHE A 64 -8.07 -9.95 -11.04
N PHE A 65 -7.88 -10.90 -10.13
CA PHE A 65 -6.77 -11.85 -10.23
C PHE A 65 -6.90 -12.77 -11.46
N LEU A 66 -8.10 -13.33 -11.71
CA LEU A 66 -8.36 -14.20 -12.86
C LEU A 66 -8.14 -13.47 -14.18
N LEU A 67 -8.40 -12.15 -14.24
CA LEU A 67 -8.13 -11.36 -15.43
C LEU A 67 -6.63 -11.31 -15.78
N HIS A 68 -5.75 -11.31 -14.78
CA HIS A 68 -4.30 -11.42 -15.04
C HIS A 68 -3.92 -12.80 -15.60
N LEU A 69 -4.60 -13.88 -15.17
CA LEU A 69 -4.42 -15.20 -15.78
C LEU A 69 -4.92 -15.24 -17.23
N VAL A 70 -6.05 -14.58 -17.51
CA VAL A 70 -6.53 -14.43 -18.89
C VAL A 70 -5.54 -13.63 -19.73
N GLY A 71 -4.99 -12.53 -19.18
CA GLY A 71 -3.95 -11.74 -19.82
C GLY A 71 -2.67 -12.53 -20.15
N LEU A 72 -2.40 -13.59 -19.39
CA LEU A 72 -1.28 -14.49 -19.68
C LEU A 72 -1.48 -15.30 -20.98
N LEU A 73 -2.72 -15.69 -21.31
CA LEU A 73 -3.02 -16.56 -22.45
C LEU A 73 -2.64 -15.94 -23.81
N TYR A 74 -2.63 -14.61 -23.90
CA TYR A 74 -2.22 -13.90 -25.12
C TYR A 74 -0.91 -13.11 -24.98
N SER A 75 -0.18 -13.32 -23.86
CA SER A 75 1.16 -12.76 -23.68
C SER A 75 2.21 -13.53 -24.45
N SER A 76 3.13 -12.83 -25.10
CA SER A 76 4.28 -13.43 -25.77
C SER A 76 5.37 -13.85 -24.79
N ASN A 77 5.57 -13.09 -23.71
CA ASN A 77 6.54 -13.36 -22.66
C ASN A 77 5.92 -14.11 -21.48
N MET A 78 5.75 -15.42 -21.65
CA MET A 78 5.17 -16.30 -20.62
C MET A 78 5.97 -16.29 -19.32
N HIS A 79 7.32 -16.20 -19.38
CA HIS A 79 8.14 -16.19 -18.17
C HIS A 79 7.87 -14.95 -17.29
N ALA A 80 7.83 -13.77 -17.90
CA ALA A 80 7.48 -12.54 -17.18
C ALA A 80 6.04 -12.56 -16.67
N GLY A 81 5.12 -13.14 -17.45
CA GLY A 81 3.73 -13.28 -17.07
C GLY A 81 3.53 -14.19 -15.86
N TRP A 82 4.16 -15.36 -15.82
CA TRP A 82 4.13 -16.25 -14.66
C TRP A 82 4.73 -15.60 -13.40
N PHE A 83 5.84 -14.90 -13.54
CA PHE A 83 6.42 -14.15 -12.44
C PHE A 83 5.44 -13.09 -11.88
N ASP A 84 4.73 -12.38 -12.78
CA ASP A 84 3.72 -11.40 -12.38
C ASP A 84 2.54 -12.03 -11.63
N ILE A 85 2.08 -13.22 -12.08
CA ILE A 85 1.03 -14.01 -11.38
C ILE A 85 1.52 -14.46 -10.01
N GLU A 86 2.75 -14.92 -9.88
CA GLU A 86 3.36 -15.31 -8.60
C GLU A 86 3.36 -14.14 -7.61
N VAL A 87 3.81 -12.96 -8.04
CA VAL A 87 3.79 -11.74 -7.21
C VAL A 87 2.37 -11.39 -6.76
N LYS A 88 1.39 -11.49 -7.66
CA LYS A 88 -0.02 -11.15 -7.43
C LYS A 88 -0.81 -12.24 -6.71
N PHE A 89 -0.22 -13.40 -6.41
CA PHE A 89 -0.95 -14.52 -5.81
C PHE A 89 -1.59 -14.18 -4.46
N SER A 90 -1.03 -13.22 -3.75
CA SER A 90 -1.61 -12.67 -2.51
C SER A 90 -3.02 -12.08 -2.71
N LEU A 91 -3.37 -11.61 -3.92
CA LEU A 91 -4.71 -11.07 -4.25
C LEU A 91 -5.82 -12.14 -4.21
N ILE A 92 -5.47 -13.42 -4.28
CA ILE A 92 -6.41 -14.52 -4.11
C ILE A 92 -6.27 -15.18 -2.73
N LEU A 93 -5.04 -15.34 -2.23
CA LEU A 93 -4.79 -16.02 -0.95
C LEU A 93 -5.47 -15.32 0.24
N PHE A 94 -5.25 -14.02 0.42
CA PHE A 94 -5.82 -13.31 1.56
C PHE A 94 -7.35 -13.21 1.51
N PRO A 95 -8.00 -12.87 0.38
CA PRO A 95 -9.45 -12.97 0.28
C PRO A 95 -9.98 -14.35 0.65
N LEU A 96 -9.37 -15.43 0.13
CA LEU A 96 -9.81 -16.78 0.48
C LEU A 96 -9.75 -17.01 2.00
N VAL A 97 -8.63 -16.71 2.65
CA VAL A 97 -8.49 -16.95 4.09
C VAL A 97 -9.44 -16.06 4.90
N PHE A 98 -9.53 -14.76 4.61
CA PHE A 98 -10.33 -13.83 5.40
C PHE A 98 -11.85 -14.02 5.21
N PHE A 99 -12.32 -14.23 3.98
CA PHE A 99 -13.74 -14.44 3.71
C PHE A 99 -14.24 -15.84 4.06
N LEU A 100 -13.33 -16.81 4.09
CA LEU A 100 -13.64 -18.20 4.42
C LEU A 100 -13.25 -18.57 5.86
N SER A 101 -13.18 -17.57 6.76
CA SER A 101 -12.88 -17.76 8.19
C SER A 101 -13.78 -16.92 9.09
N ASP A 102 -14.23 -17.51 10.20
CA ASP A 102 -15.10 -16.84 11.18
C ASP A 102 -14.38 -16.36 12.44
N ILE A 103 -13.04 -16.51 12.52
CA ILE A 103 -12.26 -16.21 13.74
C ILE A 103 -11.90 -14.74 13.92
N PHE A 104 -12.13 -13.91 12.91
CA PHE A 104 -11.71 -12.49 12.93
C PHE A 104 -12.79 -11.58 13.50
N ASP A 105 -13.01 -11.68 14.82
CA ASP A 105 -13.86 -10.76 15.58
C ASP A 105 -13.22 -9.36 15.72
N ILE A 106 -13.92 -8.44 16.33
CA ILE A 106 -13.48 -7.04 16.48
C ILE A 106 -12.19 -6.95 17.31
N GLU A 107 -12.04 -7.77 18.36
CA GLU A 107 -10.86 -7.73 19.22
C GLU A 107 -9.63 -8.31 18.54
N ASN A 108 -9.78 -9.44 17.87
CA ASN A 108 -8.73 -10.06 17.08
C ASN A 108 -8.22 -9.14 15.96
N ARG A 109 -9.13 -8.42 15.32
CA ARG A 109 -8.79 -7.41 14.30
C ARG A 109 -7.99 -6.24 14.87
N LYS A 110 -8.30 -5.75 16.06
CA LYS A 110 -7.50 -4.71 16.73
C LYS A 110 -6.07 -5.19 16.98
N LYS A 111 -5.90 -6.44 17.41
CA LYS A 111 -4.57 -7.04 17.63
C LYS A 111 -3.76 -7.14 16.33
N GLN A 112 -4.40 -7.46 15.19
CA GLN A 112 -3.72 -7.46 13.87
C GLN A 112 -3.21 -6.06 13.49
N LEU A 113 -4.00 -5.01 13.67
CA LEU A 113 -3.57 -3.64 13.42
C LEU A 113 -2.41 -3.22 14.32
N LEU A 114 -2.47 -3.56 15.61
CA LEU A 114 -1.38 -3.28 16.55
C LEU A 114 -0.12 -4.08 16.23
N ALA A 115 -0.24 -5.34 15.80
CA ALA A 115 0.90 -6.13 15.33
C ALA A 115 1.61 -5.47 14.15
N PHE A 116 0.85 -4.92 13.19
CA PHE A 116 1.43 -4.15 12.09
C PHE A 116 2.14 -2.87 12.56
N VAL A 117 1.53 -2.10 13.46
CA VAL A 117 2.14 -0.89 14.03
C VAL A 117 3.44 -1.22 14.76
N THR A 118 3.46 -2.28 15.57
CA THR A 118 4.68 -2.71 16.29
C THR A 118 5.76 -3.20 15.34
N GLY A 119 5.40 -3.93 14.28
CA GLY A 119 6.32 -4.32 13.20
C GLY A 119 6.93 -3.11 12.49
N THR A 120 6.11 -2.10 12.18
CA THR A 120 6.57 -0.86 11.55
C THR A 120 7.52 -0.07 12.47
N ALA A 121 7.20 0.02 13.75
CA ALA A 121 8.05 0.69 14.74
C ALA A 121 9.40 -0.04 14.89
N LEU A 122 9.38 -1.37 14.97
CA LEU A 122 10.61 -2.17 15.05
C LEU A 122 11.45 -2.01 13.78
N ALA A 123 10.86 -2.03 12.59
CA ALA A 123 11.55 -1.80 11.32
C ALA A 123 12.23 -0.42 11.30
N MET A 124 11.54 0.63 11.74
CA MET A 124 12.09 1.97 11.89
C MET A 124 13.30 1.98 12.84
N ILE A 125 13.17 1.38 14.01
CA ILE A 125 14.23 1.33 15.02
C ILE A 125 15.47 0.63 14.45
N ILE A 126 15.31 -0.50 13.79
CA ILE A 126 16.43 -1.24 13.18
C ILE A 126 17.11 -0.39 12.09
N CYS A 127 16.37 0.31 11.25
CA CYS A 127 16.93 1.20 10.24
C CYS A 127 17.76 2.33 10.87
N VAL A 128 17.27 2.97 11.94
CA VAL A 128 17.98 4.05 12.64
C VAL A 128 19.24 3.53 13.33
N ILE A 129 19.16 2.37 14.01
CA ILE A 129 20.31 1.74 14.65
C ILE A 129 21.37 1.37 13.61
N SER A 130 20.98 0.81 12.47
CA SER A 130 21.90 0.49 11.39
C SER A 130 22.57 1.75 10.81
N ALA A 131 21.82 2.82 10.58
CA ALA A 131 22.38 4.08 10.08
C ALA A 131 23.37 4.69 11.10
N LEU A 132 23.04 4.62 12.40
CA LEU A 132 23.92 5.07 13.48
C LEU A 132 25.20 4.22 13.54
N TYR A 133 25.10 2.91 13.44
CA TYR A 133 26.24 1.99 13.39
C TYR A 133 27.19 2.32 12.23
N MET A 134 26.66 2.51 11.03
CA MET A 134 27.45 2.87 9.84
C MET A 134 28.13 4.23 10.02
N TYR A 135 27.46 5.19 10.66
CA TYR A 135 28.03 6.50 10.94
C TYR A 135 29.18 6.44 11.95
N LEU A 136 28.99 5.72 13.08
CA LEU A 136 29.95 5.68 14.17
C LEU A 136 31.21 4.85 13.84
N PHE A 137 31.06 3.73 13.13
CA PHE A 137 32.15 2.79 12.89
C PHE A 137 32.79 2.92 11.51
N PHE A 138 32.04 3.42 10.51
CA PHE A 138 32.50 3.51 9.12
C PHE A 138 32.53 4.94 8.58
N ASN A 139 32.09 5.92 9.38
CA ASN A 139 31.96 7.32 8.96
C ASN A 139 31.08 7.51 7.70
N GLU A 140 30.11 6.62 7.52
CA GLU A 140 29.15 6.67 6.39
C GLU A 140 27.83 7.29 6.81
N ASN A 141 27.40 8.33 6.10
CA ASN A 141 26.09 8.94 6.33
C ASN A 141 24.97 8.17 5.59
N ASN A 142 24.30 7.27 6.33
CA ASN A 142 23.20 6.46 5.84
C ASN A 142 21.81 6.90 6.37
N PHE A 143 21.70 8.13 6.89
CA PHE A 143 20.46 8.65 7.50
C PHE A 143 19.41 9.14 6.49
N SER A 144 19.53 8.84 5.19
CA SER A 144 18.57 9.34 4.21
C SER A 144 18.28 8.38 3.06
N TYR A 145 17.04 8.46 2.55
CA TYR A 145 16.54 7.79 1.36
C TYR A 145 16.79 6.27 1.36
N ILE A 146 17.30 5.70 0.25
CA ILE A 146 17.51 4.24 0.09
C ILE A 146 18.49 3.69 1.12
N LYS A 147 19.52 4.46 1.50
CA LYS A 147 20.53 4.01 2.46
C LYS A 147 19.96 3.81 3.88
N LEU A 148 18.96 4.61 4.25
CA LEU A 148 18.25 4.46 5.52
C LEU A 148 17.24 3.30 5.46
N SER A 149 16.60 3.07 4.33
CA SER A 149 15.47 2.14 4.19
C SER A 149 15.94 0.73 3.87
N LEU A 150 16.33 -0.04 4.89
CA LEU A 150 16.93 -1.38 4.74
C LEU A 150 16.00 -2.44 4.17
N PHE A 151 14.73 -2.39 4.53
CA PHE A 151 13.78 -3.48 4.29
C PHE A 151 12.96 -3.30 3.01
N HIS A 152 12.60 -2.05 2.70
CA HIS A 152 11.69 -1.71 1.61
C HIS A 152 12.15 -0.43 0.92
N HIS A 153 11.72 -0.25 -0.33
CA HIS A 153 11.89 1.04 -0.99
C HIS A 153 11.23 2.16 -0.16
N PRO A 154 11.83 3.36 -0.05
CA PRO A 154 11.32 4.45 0.80
C PRO A 154 9.83 4.77 0.65
N THR A 155 9.28 4.67 -0.56
CA THR A 155 7.85 4.92 -0.85
C THR A 155 6.94 3.91 -0.15
N TYR A 156 7.29 2.61 -0.18
CA TYR A 156 6.51 1.57 0.51
C TYR A 156 6.63 1.70 2.02
N PHE A 157 7.82 2.01 2.52
CA PHE A 157 7.98 2.18 3.96
C PHE A 157 7.20 3.41 4.47
N ALA A 158 7.21 4.53 3.73
CA ALA A 158 6.40 5.70 4.05
C ALA A 158 4.89 5.39 4.03
N MET A 159 4.42 4.52 3.13
CA MET A 159 3.04 4.03 3.11
C MET A 159 2.70 3.24 4.38
N TYR A 160 3.57 2.33 4.81
CA TYR A 160 3.36 1.54 6.04
C TYR A 160 3.31 2.43 7.27
N ILE A 161 4.19 3.42 7.36
CA ILE A 161 4.19 4.41 8.44
C ILE A 161 2.90 5.24 8.41
N SER A 162 2.48 5.73 7.25
CA SER A 162 1.25 6.52 7.08
C SER A 162 0.02 5.73 7.56
N PHE A 163 -0.05 4.45 7.23
CA PHE A 163 -1.13 3.60 7.70
C PHE A 163 -1.01 3.28 9.20
N SER A 164 0.20 3.06 9.72
CA SER A 164 0.43 2.87 11.18
C SER A 164 -0.02 4.08 11.98
N VAL A 165 0.29 5.30 11.49
CA VAL A 165 -0.18 6.53 12.13
C VAL A 165 -1.70 6.66 12.06
N ALA A 166 -2.34 6.30 10.96
CA ALA A 166 -3.80 6.27 10.86
C ALA A 166 -4.42 5.29 11.88
N VAL A 167 -3.82 4.11 12.07
CA VAL A 167 -4.24 3.14 13.10
C VAL A 167 -4.11 3.71 14.51
N ILE A 168 -2.98 4.34 14.83
CA ILE A 168 -2.75 4.97 16.15
C ILE A 168 -3.76 6.09 16.39
N MET A 169 -3.98 6.97 15.41
CA MET A 169 -4.95 8.05 15.49
C MET A 169 -6.37 7.50 15.67
N HIS A 170 -6.72 6.42 14.97
CA HIS A 170 -8.00 5.74 15.16
C HIS A 170 -8.18 5.26 16.61
N HIS A 171 -7.16 4.67 17.21
CA HIS A 171 -7.20 4.27 18.63
C HIS A 171 -7.34 5.46 19.56
N ILE A 172 -6.65 6.58 19.33
CA ILE A 172 -6.70 7.77 20.19
C ILE A 172 -8.04 8.50 20.11
N PHE A 173 -8.64 8.62 18.91
CA PHE A 173 -9.76 9.53 18.68
C PHE A 173 -11.12 8.85 18.49
N TYR A 174 -11.13 7.57 18.10
CA TYR A 174 -12.35 6.86 17.70
C TYR A 174 -12.59 5.55 18.48
N SER A 175 -11.66 5.14 19.36
CA SER A 175 -11.88 3.98 20.22
C SER A 175 -12.91 4.33 21.31
N GLU A 176 -13.87 3.44 21.52
CA GLU A 176 -14.83 3.53 22.64
C GLU A 176 -14.18 3.20 23.98
N ILE A 177 -13.06 2.47 23.97
CA ILE A 177 -12.32 2.10 25.18
C ILE A 177 -11.36 3.22 25.54
N ALA A 178 -11.47 3.72 26.77
CA ALA A 178 -10.57 4.75 27.29
C ALA A 178 -9.13 4.23 27.36
N ILE A 179 -8.25 4.84 26.59
CA ILE A 179 -6.82 4.54 26.63
C ILE A 179 -6.22 5.24 27.86
N ASN A 180 -5.40 4.52 28.62
CA ASN A 180 -4.71 5.12 29.77
C ASN A 180 -3.73 6.22 29.32
N LYS A 181 -3.43 7.17 30.22
CA LYS A 181 -2.59 8.34 29.89
C LYS A 181 -1.20 7.97 29.37
N LEU A 182 -0.59 6.92 29.96
CA LEU A 182 0.74 6.45 29.56
C LEU A 182 0.75 5.94 28.12
N LEU A 183 -0.16 5.04 27.76
CA LEU A 183 -0.28 4.47 26.42
C LEU A 183 -0.58 5.56 25.39
N LYS A 184 -1.44 6.53 25.75
CA LYS A 184 -1.72 7.69 24.89
C LYS A 184 -0.47 8.54 24.64
N SER A 185 0.34 8.79 25.67
CA SER A 185 1.60 9.52 25.53
C SER A 185 2.59 8.76 24.64
N LEU A 186 2.72 7.43 24.82
CA LEU A 186 3.56 6.58 23.99
C LEU A 186 3.12 6.62 22.52
N PHE A 187 1.83 6.58 22.23
CA PHE A 187 1.30 6.70 20.87
C PHE A 187 1.62 8.07 20.24
N ILE A 188 1.51 9.16 21.00
CA ILE A 188 1.87 10.50 20.51
C ILE A 188 3.36 10.58 20.20
N ILE A 189 4.23 10.07 21.07
CA ILE A 189 5.67 9.99 20.84
C ILE A 189 5.97 9.19 19.57
N LEU A 190 5.31 8.04 19.39
CA LEU A 190 5.50 7.20 18.20
C LEU A 190 5.08 7.90 16.91
N ILE A 191 3.98 8.68 16.91
CA ILE A 191 3.57 9.51 15.76
C ILE A 191 4.67 10.53 15.42
N ILE A 192 5.26 11.20 16.42
CA ILE A 192 6.33 12.17 16.21
C ILE A 192 7.57 11.49 15.62
N LEU A 193 7.97 10.35 16.16
CA LEU A 193 9.10 9.56 15.64
C LEU A 193 8.87 9.11 14.19
N PHE A 194 7.66 8.65 13.87
CA PHE A 194 7.28 8.29 12.51
C PHE A 194 7.33 9.50 11.55
N ALA A 195 6.89 10.67 12.00
CA ALA A 195 6.96 11.89 11.19
C ALA A 195 8.42 12.30 10.89
N VAL A 196 9.30 12.24 11.89
CA VAL A 196 10.74 12.47 11.70
C VAL A 196 11.34 11.45 10.74
N PHE A 197 11.00 10.18 10.89
CA PHE A 197 11.54 9.12 10.03
C PHE A 197 11.05 9.24 8.57
N ILE A 198 9.79 9.62 8.32
CA ILE A 198 9.28 9.92 6.97
C ILE A 198 10.07 11.05 6.31
N TYR A 199 10.41 12.09 7.07
CA TYR A 199 11.27 13.16 6.57
C TYR A 199 12.65 12.62 6.18
N MET A 200 13.26 11.78 7.01
CA MET A 200 14.55 11.13 6.71
C MET A 200 14.47 10.20 5.50
N LEU A 201 13.36 9.49 5.29
CA LEU A 201 13.13 8.68 4.09
C LEU A 201 13.15 9.51 2.80
N SER A 202 12.98 10.83 2.87
CA SER A 202 13.07 11.75 1.73
C SER A 202 12.21 11.35 0.51
N SER A 203 11.14 10.58 0.73
CA SER A 203 10.20 10.19 -0.32
C SER A 203 9.17 11.29 -0.56
N LYS A 204 9.26 12.00 -1.68
CA LYS A 204 8.34 13.10 -2.05
C LYS A 204 6.87 12.65 -1.97
N ALA A 205 6.53 11.54 -2.61
CA ALA A 205 5.20 10.95 -2.58
C ALA A 205 4.80 10.53 -1.16
N GLY A 206 5.71 9.85 -0.44
CA GLY A 206 5.46 9.37 0.93
C GLY A 206 5.10 10.51 1.90
N ILE A 207 5.79 11.65 1.81
CA ILE A 207 5.52 12.83 2.64
C ILE A 207 4.13 13.40 2.35
N ILE A 208 3.78 13.57 1.07
CA ILE A 208 2.45 14.07 0.67
C ILE A 208 1.35 13.14 1.18
N ILE A 209 1.52 11.83 0.98
CA ILE A 209 0.54 10.82 1.40
C ILE A 209 0.39 10.80 2.93
N PHE A 210 1.49 10.95 3.67
CA PHE A 210 1.46 11.04 5.12
C PHE A 210 0.61 12.21 5.61
N PHE A 211 0.81 13.40 5.04
CA PHE A 211 0.00 14.58 5.39
C PHE A 211 -1.47 14.41 5.03
N ILE A 212 -1.78 13.84 3.86
CA ILE A 212 -3.16 13.55 3.45
C ILE A 212 -3.80 12.53 4.41
N ALA A 213 -3.07 11.50 4.85
CA ALA A 213 -3.56 10.52 5.81
C ALA A 213 -3.87 11.15 7.18
N LEU A 214 -2.97 12.02 7.67
CA LEU A 214 -3.19 12.79 8.89
C LEU A 214 -4.44 13.68 8.77
N LEU A 215 -4.61 14.36 7.64
CA LEU A 215 -5.77 15.20 7.37
C LEU A 215 -7.06 14.37 7.33
N ALA A 216 -7.07 13.26 6.58
CA ALA A 216 -8.22 12.37 6.47
C ALA A 216 -8.70 11.82 7.82
N MET A 217 -7.76 11.46 8.70
CA MET A 217 -8.08 11.01 10.07
C MET A 217 -8.53 12.14 11.00
N SER A 218 -8.14 13.40 10.71
CA SER A 218 -8.42 14.55 11.56
C SER A 218 -9.73 15.24 11.23
N LEU A 219 -10.09 15.32 9.95
CA LEU A 219 -11.28 16.03 9.47
C LEU A 219 -12.58 15.66 10.19
N PRO A 220 -12.90 14.36 10.42
CA PRO A 220 -14.15 14.00 11.07
C PRO A 220 -14.27 14.46 12.53
N ALA A 221 -13.12 14.61 13.22
CA ALA A 221 -13.11 15.12 14.59
C ALA A 221 -13.32 16.65 14.65
N LEU A 222 -13.00 17.38 13.59
CA LEU A 222 -13.31 18.82 13.48
C LEU A 222 -14.82 19.08 13.47
N PHE A 223 -15.60 18.23 12.77
CA PHE A 223 -17.05 18.34 12.74
C PHE A 223 -17.68 18.13 14.13
N LYS A 224 -16.99 17.45 15.05
CA LYS A 224 -17.38 17.31 16.46
C LYS A 224 -16.96 18.48 17.35
N LYS A 225 -16.51 19.61 16.79
CA LYS A 225 -16.03 20.83 17.49
C LYS A 225 -14.90 20.55 18.50
N ASN A 226 -14.03 19.61 18.22
CA ASN A 226 -12.91 19.26 19.10
C ASN A 226 -11.75 20.26 18.91
N LYS A 227 -11.67 21.26 19.82
CA LYS A 227 -10.63 22.32 19.78
C LYS A 227 -9.19 21.78 19.75
N ARG A 228 -8.91 20.64 20.43
CA ARG A 228 -7.58 20.03 20.46
C ARG A 228 -7.17 19.53 19.08
N MET A 229 -8.14 19.03 18.32
CA MET A 229 -7.92 18.59 16.95
C MET A 229 -7.65 19.73 16.00
N LEU A 230 -8.32 20.89 16.21
CA LEU A 230 -8.03 22.10 15.46
C LEU A 230 -6.59 22.57 15.70
N VAL A 231 -6.13 22.58 16.95
CA VAL A 231 -4.74 22.90 17.30
C VAL A 231 -3.76 21.93 16.63
N PHE A 232 -4.06 20.62 16.67
CA PHE A 232 -3.23 19.61 16.00
C PHE A 232 -3.12 19.88 14.49
N LEU A 233 -4.21 20.19 13.80
CA LEU A 233 -4.19 20.52 12.37
C LEU A 233 -3.41 21.79 12.05
N ILE A 234 -3.54 22.83 12.89
CA ILE A 234 -2.76 24.07 12.74
C ILE A 234 -1.26 23.79 12.87
N LEU A 235 -0.86 23.02 13.89
CA LEU A 235 0.54 22.62 14.09
C LEU A 235 1.05 21.76 12.92
N LEU A 236 0.22 20.86 12.40
CA LEU A 236 0.54 20.02 11.26
C LEU A 236 0.72 20.86 9.99
N PHE A 237 -0.18 21.83 9.74
CA PHE A 237 -0.07 22.75 8.60
C PHE A 237 1.17 23.64 8.73
N ALA A 238 1.45 24.18 9.92
CA ALA A 238 2.67 24.94 10.18
C ALA A 238 3.94 24.10 9.95
N GLY A 239 3.95 22.86 10.44
CA GLY A 239 5.05 21.92 10.20
C GLY A 239 5.25 21.61 8.72
N PHE A 240 4.17 21.45 7.96
CA PHE A 240 4.21 21.29 6.51
C PHE A 240 4.77 22.53 5.81
N GLN A 241 4.36 23.74 6.20
CA GLN A 241 4.86 24.98 5.64
C GLN A 241 6.36 25.17 5.92
N ILE A 242 6.80 24.89 7.15
CA ILE A 242 8.22 24.95 7.52
C ILE A 242 9.01 23.96 6.67
N TRP A 243 8.55 22.70 6.58
CA TRP A 243 9.19 21.69 5.75
C TRP A 243 9.25 22.10 4.28
N PHE A 244 8.15 22.60 3.71
CA PHE A 244 8.09 23.08 2.33
C PHE A 244 9.10 24.21 2.09
N SER A 245 9.19 25.16 3.01
CA SER A 245 10.14 26.27 2.92
C SER A 245 11.61 25.82 2.98
N LEU A 246 11.92 24.82 3.82
CA LEU A 246 13.28 24.26 3.94
C LEU A 246 13.69 23.44 2.71
N THR A 247 12.73 22.83 1.99
CA THR A 247 13.01 22.00 0.81
C THR A 247 12.98 22.78 -0.51
N GLN A 248 12.46 24.01 -0.52
CA GLN A 248 12.32 24.84 -1.74
C GLN A 248 13.64 25.07 -2.50
N ASN A 249 14.78 25.07 -1.79
CA ASN A 249 16.03 25.53 -2.38
C ASN A 249 16.83 24.50 -3.20
N SER A 250 16.43 23.23 -3.32
CA SER A 250 17.20 22.31 -4.16
C SER A 250 16.39 21.27 -4.92
N ARG A 251 15.57 20.46 -4.24
CA ARG A 251 14.93 19.30 -4.88
C ARG A 251 13.57 19.60 -5.52
N PHE A 252 12.81 20.57 -4.99
CA PHE A 252 11.51 20.94 -5.56
C PHE A 252 11.67 21.72 -6.86
N HIS A 253 12.60 22.69 -6.89
CA HIS A 253 12.93 23.43 -8.13
C HIS A 253 13.45 22.50 -9.23
N VAL A 254 14.34 21.55 -8.87
CA VAL A 254 14.83 20.54 -9.82
C VAL A 254 13.66 19.67 -10.33
N MET A 255 12.73 19.30 -9.46
CA MET A 255 11.54 18.52 -9.86
C MET A 255 10.66 19.31 -10.83
N VAL A 256 10.31 20.57 -10.49
CA VAL A 256 9.44 21.39 -11.33
C VAL A 256 10.10 21.68 -12.68
N SER A 257 11.36 22.05 -12.67
CA SER A 257 12.12 22.32 -13.93
C SER A 257 12.30 21.05 -14.77
N SER A 258 12.52 19.89 -14.16
CA SER A 258 12.64 18.62 -14.89
C SER A 258 11.31 18.17 -15.50
N VAL A 259 10.19 18.40 -14.82
CA VAL A 259 8.84 18.15 -15.36
C VAL A 259 8.54 19.12 -16.53
N GLN A 260 8.80 20.41 -16.36
CA GLN A 260 8.57 21.41 -17.40
C GLN A 260 9.45 21.25 -18.64
N ASN A 261 10.63 20.66 -18.47
CA ASN A 261 11.58 20.44 -19.58
C ASN A 261 11.63 18.98 -20.03
N ALA A 262 10.77 18.09 -19.52
CA ALA A 262 10.78 16.68 -19.86
C ALA A 262 10.67 16.43 -21.37
N GLU A 263 9.72 17.08 -22.02
CA GLU A 263 9.52 16.98 -23.49
C GLU A 263 10.74 17.45 -24.30
N LYS A 264 11.49 18.45 -23.77
CA LYS A 264 12.67 19.01 -24.42
C LYS A 264 13.94 18.17 -24.18
N ASN A 265 13.95 17.35 -23.13
CA ASN A 265 15.12 16.56 -22.74
C ASN A 265 14.75 15.08 -22.53
N VAL A 266 14.52 14.38 -23.63
CA VAL A 266 14.15 12.96 -23.66
C VAL A 266 15.25 12.06 -23.06
N THR A 267 16.49 12.53 -22.99
CA THR A 267 17.62 11.80 -22.39
C THR A 267 17.79 12.03 -20.90
N THR A 268 16.87 12.76 -20.26
CA THR A 268 16.97 13.09 -18.84
C THR A 268 17.07 11.82 -17.96
N GLU A 269 17.92 11.88 -16.96
CA GLU A 269 18.07 10.83 -15.93
C GLU A 269 17.40 11.22 -14.59
N GLU A 270 16.90 12.45 -14.50
CA GLU A 270 16.21 12.93 -13.31
C GLU A 270 14.88 12.21 -13.16
N SER A 271 14.66 11.67 -11.96
CA SER A 271 13.56 10.75 -11.64
C SER A 271 12.15 11.29 -11.97
N SER A 272 11.90 12.60 -11.78
CA SER A 272 10.57 13.19 -12.01
C SER A 272 10.33 13.46 -13.50
N GLY A 273 11.34 13.94 -14.23
CA GLY A 273 11.26 14.16 -15.68
C GLY A 273 11.11 12.85 -16.45
N VAL A 274 11.89 11.82 -16.07
CA VAL A 274 11.77 10.48 -16.68
C VAL A 274 10.37 9.90 -16.48
N ARG A 275 9.74 10.09 -15.32
CA ARG A 275 8.38 9.57 -15.09
C ARG A 275 7.33 10.22 -16.01
N VAL A 276 7.44 11.51 -16.31
CA VAL A 276 6.55 12.17 -17.28
C VAL A 276 6.62 11.49 -18.63
N LEU A 277 7.84 11.28 -19.15
CA LEU A 277 8.07 10.60 -20.43
C LEU A 277 7.56 9.14 -20.42
N VAL A 278 7.74 8.45 -19.30
CA VAL A 278 7.20 7.09 -19.09
C VAL A 278 5.67 7.08 -19.13
N TYR A 279 5.00 8.07 -18.51
CA TYR A 279 3.54 8.17 -18.54
C TYR A 279 3.01 8.46 -19.96
N GLU A 280 3.65 9.37 -20.69
CA GLU A 280 3.30 9.65 -22.09
C GLU A 280 3.45 8.41 -22.95
N THR A 281 4.57 7.69 -22.80
CA THR A 281 4.81 6.43 -23.53
C THR A 281 3.74 5.38 -23.20
N ALA A 282 3.40 5.22 -21.91
CA ALA A 282 2.37 4.29 -21.50
C ALA A 282 0.99 4.68 -22.07
N LEU A 283 0.65 5.97 -22.06
CA LEU A 283 -0.62 6.48 -22.62
C LEU A 283 -0.70 6.22 -24.14
N ASP A 284 0.38 6.38 -24.87
CA ASP A 284 0.38 6.10 -26.34
C ASP A 284 0.23 4.61 -26.62
N LEU A 285 0.89 3.73 -25.86
CA LEU A 285 0.69 2.28 -25.93
C LEU A 285 -0.76 1.89 -25.57
N ILE A 286 -1.35 2.54 -24.57
CA ILE A 286 -2.75 2.32 -24.16
C ILE A 286 -3.71 2.69 -25.30
N LYS A 287 -3.50 3.82 -26.00
CA LYS A 287 -4.37 4.22 -27.14
C LYS A 287 -4.52 3.11 -28.20
N SER A 288 -3.44 2.38 -28.45
CA SER A 288 -3.43 1.27 -29.41
C SER A 288 -3.98 -0.05 -28.86
N ASN A 289 -4.03 -0.21 -27.52
CA ASN A 289 -4.33 -1.47 -26.84
C ASN A 289 -5.42 -1.35 -25.76
N TYR A 290 -6.24 -0.29 -25.76
CA TYR A 290 -7.14 0.05 -24.65
C TYR A 290 -8.18 -1.03 -24.30
N ALA A 291 -8.60 -1.84 -25.29
CA ALA A 291 -9.71 -2.78 -25.12
C ALA A 291 -9.32 -3.97 -24.21
N ILE A 292 -8.26 -4.67 -24.53
CA ILE A 292 -7.82 -5.88 -23.83
C ILE A 292 -6.43 -5.75 -23.21
N GLY A 293 -5.68 -4.68 -23.52
CA GLY A 293 -4.31 -4.48 -23.10
C GLY A 293 -3.31 -5.30 -23.90
N VAL A 294 -2.03 -5.18 -23.50
CA VAL A 294 -0.91 -5.91 -24.16
C VAL A 294 -0.69 -7.31 -23.58
N GLY A 295 -1.40 -7.67 -22.50
CA GLY A 295 -1.21 -8.92 -21.78
C GLY A 295 -0.30 -8.79 -20.55
N THR A 296 -0.46 -9.71 -19.61
CA THR A 296 0.23 -9.68 -18.30
C THR A 296 1.74 -9.74 -18.42
N GLY A 297 2.26 -10.53 -19.37
CA GLY A 297 3.71 -10.77 -19.54
C GLY A 297 4.42 -9.74 -20.42
N ASP A 298 3.69 -8.92 -21.17
CA ASP A 298 4.31 -8.11 -22.22
C ASP A 298 4.46 -6.63 -21.89
N ILE A 299 3.87 -6.16 -20.80
CA ILE A 299 3.89 -4.74 -20.39
C ILE A 299 5.31 -4.17 -20.43
N LYS A 300 6.26 -4.84 -19.78
CA LYS A 300 7.64 -4.37 -19.69
C LYS A 300 8.35 -4.43 -21.03
N ASN A 301 8.07 -5.42 -21.85
CA ASN A 301 8.68 -5.58 -23.17
C ASN A 301 8.23 -4.46 -24.12
N GLU A 302 6.93 -4.15 -24.15
CA GLU A 302 6.39 -3.09 -24.99
C GLU A 302 6.89 -1.70 -24.52
N LEU A 303 6.93 -1.44 -23.22
CA LEU A 303 7.56 -0.21 -22.69
C LEU A 303 9.02 -0.09 -23.11
N MET A 304 9.82 -1.15 -22.94
CA MET A 304 11.24 -1.13 -23.29
C MET A 304 11.48 -0.96 -24.79
N LYS A 305 10.62 -1.48 -25.64
CA LYS A 305 10.64 -1.29 -27.08
C LYS A 305 10.41 0.18 -27.44
N GLU A 306 9.36 0.79 -26.88
CA GLU A 306 9.06 2.21 -27.08
C GLU A 306 10.13 3.14 -26.50
N TYR A 307 10.71 2.82 -25.32
CA TYR A 307 11.82 3.60 -24.77
C TYR A 307 13.03 3.64 -25.70
N LYS A 308 13.32 2.52 -26.39
CA LYS A 308 14.41 2.46 -27.38
C LYS A 308 14.09 3.30 -28.62
N VAL A 309 12.86 3.22 -29.14
CA VAL A 309 12.40 4.03 -30.30
C VAL A 309 12.52 5.53 -30.01
N ARG A 310 12.14 5.92 -28.77
CA ARG A 310 12.14 7.33 -28.31
C ARG A 310 13.50 7.79 -27.75
N ASN A 311 14.50 6.93 -27.68
CA ASN A 311 15.85 7.23 -27.15
C ASN A 311 15.86 7.68 -25.69
N MET A 312 14.98 7.13 -24.85
CA MET A 312 14.77 7.47 -23.43
C MET A 312 15.85 6.81 -22.55
N LYS A 313 17.09 7.33 -22.55
CA LYS A 313 18.24 6.71 -21.88
C LYS A 313 17.97 6.39 -20.41
N GLY A 314 17.47 7.33 -19.62
CA GLY A 314 17.20 7.12 -18.19
C GLY A 314 16.17 6.02 -17.91
N ALA A 315 15.15 5.85 -18.78
CA ALA A 315 14.16 4.79 -18.66
C ALA A 315 14.71 3.42 -19.04
N ILE A 316 15.57 3.37 -20.08
CA ILE A 316 16.24 2.15 -20.58
C ILE A 316 17.22 1.61 -19.53
N GLU A 317 18.12 2.45 -19.03
CA GLU A 317 19.16 2.04 -18.06
C GLU A 317 18.56 1.52 -16.76
N LYS A 318 17.55 2.20 -16.24
CA LYS A 318 16.85 1.82 -15.00
C LYS A 318 15.78 0.76 -15.24
N LYS A 319 15.51 0.35 -16.47
CA LYS A 319 14.47 -0.62 -16.86
C LYS A 319 13.13 -0.31 -16.19
N LEU A 320 12.67 0.94 -16.28
CA LEU A 320 11.52 1.45 -15.55
C LEU A 320 10.22 0.77 -15.98
N ASN A 321 9.35 0.50 -15.01
CA ASN A 321 7.94 0.21 -15.22
C ASN A 321 7.15 1.53 -15.30
N VAL A 322 5.81 1.47 -15.39
CA VAL A 322 4.98 2.68 -15.53
C VAL A 322 5.04 3.60 -14.30
N HIS A 323 5.39 3.09 -13.10
CA HIS A 323 5.31 3.82 -11.82
C HIS A 323 3.93 4.44 -11.54
N ASN A 324 2.88 3.83 -12.07
CA ASN A 324 1.48 4.18 -11.82
C ASN A 324 0.64 2.92 -12.04
N GLN A 325 0.08 2.37 -10.97
CA GLN A 325 -0.65 1.11 -11.02
C GLN A 325 -1.91 1.19 -11.90
N PHE A 326 -2.57 2.34 -11.96
CA PHE A 326 -3.77 2.51 -12.80
C PHE A 326 -3.40 2.42 -14.29
N LEU A 327 -2.36 3.12 -14.72
CA LEU A 327 -1.85 3.04 -16.09
C LEU A 327 -1.28 1.66 -16.40
N GLU A 328 -0.54 1.07 -15.47
CA GLU A 328 0.01 -0.28 -15.60
C GLU A 328 -1.11 -1.31 -15.84
N THR A 329 -2.19 -1.23 -15.03
CA THR A 329 -3.35 -2.13 -15.18
C THR A 329 -4.09 -1.90 -16.48
N LEU A 330 -4.28 -0.64 -16.89
CA LEU A 330 -4.94 -0.31 -18.15
C LEU A 330 -4.10 -0.78 -19.35
N LEU A 331 -2.79 -0.62 -19.31
CA LEU A 331 -1.89 -1.10 -20.35
C LEU A 331 -1.88 -2.63 -20.44
N GLY A 332 -1.85 -3.34 -19.31
CA GLY A 332 -1.77 -4.80 -19.28
C GLY A 332 -3.07 -5.53 -19.53
N GLN A 333 -4.18 -5.10 -18.91
CA GLN A 333 -5.46 -5.79 -18.90
C GLN A 333 -6.62 -4.98 -19.54
N GLY A 334 -6.32 -3.84 -20.15
CA GLY A 334 -7.29 -3.01 -20.85
C GLY A 334 -8.39 -2.46 -19.94
N ILE A 335 -9.52 -2.11 -20.57
CA ILE A 335 -10.67 -1.47 -19.90
C ILE A 335 -11.28 -2.36 -18.80
N ALA A 336 -11.25 -3.66 -18.94
CA ALA A 336 -11.77 -4.58 -17.93
C ALA A 336 -10.91 -4.52 -16.66
N GLY A 337 -9.57 -4.50 -16.79
CA GLY A 337 -8.66 -4.41 -15.66
C GLY A 337 -8.81 -3.12 -14.88
N ILE A 338 -8.82 -1.97 -15.58
CA ILE A 338 -8.95 -0.68 -14.90
C ILE A 338 -10.33 -0.52 -14.25
N THR A 339 -11.40 -1.03 -14.88
CA THR A 339 -12.74 -0.98 -14.28
C THR A 339 -12.81 -1.77 -12.97
N LEU A 340 -12.29 -3.01 -12.94
CA LEU A 340 -12.24 -3.80 -11.72
C LEU A 340 -11.37 -3.12 -10.65
N LEU A 341 -10.20 -2.58 -11.02
CA LEU A 341 -9.33 -1.85 -10.11
C LEU A 341 -10.04 -0.62 -9.51
N LEU A 342 -10.74 0.17 -10.32
CA LEU A 342 -11.49 1.33 -9.84
C LEU A 342 -12.63 0.91 -8.89
N LEU A 343 -13.33 -0.17 -9.18
CA LEU A 343 -14.37 -0.72 -8.29
C LEU A 343 -13.79 -1.14 -6.94
N LEU A 344 -12.56 -1.72 -6.91
CA LEU A 344 -11.87 -2.05 -5.67
C LEU A 344 -11.54 -0.81 -4.81
N PHE A 345 -11.50 0.38 -5.36
CA PHE A 345 -11.35 1.63 -4.60
C PHE A 345 -12.68 2.32 -4.31
N LEU A 346 -13.56 2.43 -5.29
CA LEU A 346 -14.82 3.18 -5.18
C LEU A 346 -15.78 2.54 -4.17
N ILE A 347 -15.95 1.22 -4.23
CA ILE A 347 -16.90 0.52 -3.35
C ILE A 347 -16.52 0.69 -1.86
N PRO A 348 -15.29 0.36 -1.41
CA PRO A 348 -14.93 0.54 -0.01
C PRO A 348 -14.86 2.03 0.40
N PHE A 349 -14.50 2.95 -0.51
CA PHE A 349 -14.51 4.38 -0.23
C PHE A 349 -15.95 4.86 0.07
N ILE A 350 -16.91 4.57 -0.80
CA ILE A 350 -18.31 4.94 -0.62
C ILE A 350 -18.86 4.28 0.66
N ASN A 351 -18.59 2.98 0.87
CA ASN A 351 -19.00 2.28 2.07
C ASN A 351 -18.42 2.92 3.35
N SER A 352 -17.17 3.38 3.31
CA SER A 352 -16.52 4.03 4.44
C SER A 352 -17.20 5.35 4.84
N LEU A 353 -17.72 6.10 3.88
CA LEU A 353 -18.49 7.32 4.11
C LEU A 353 -19.83 7.02 4.80
N TYR A 354 -20.59 6.02 4.28
CA TYR A 354 -21.87 5.64 4.86
C TYR A 354 -21.75 5.05 6.27
N THR A 355 -20.74 4.23 6.50
CA THR A 355 -20.50 3.58 7.79
C THR A 355 -19.71 4.44 8.78
N LYS A 356 -19.20 5.60 8.32
CA LYS A 356 -18.29 6.48 9.06
C LYS A 356 -17.03 5.74 9.55
N ASN A 357 -16.56 4.77 8.75
CA ASN A 357 -15.33 4.02 9.02
C ASN A 357 -14.11 4.80 8.49
N TRP A 358 -13.66 5.76 9.29
CA TRP A 358 -12.58 6.68 8.92
C TRP A 358 -11.24 5.97 8.69
N LEU A 359 -11.00 4.85 9.38
CA LEU A 359 -9.79 4.09 9.17
C LEU A 359 -9.78 3.40 7.80
N LEU A 360 -10.91 2.80 7.39
CA LEU A 360 -11.07 2.24 6.04
C LEU A 360 -10.92 3.33 4.98
N MET A 361 -11.57 4.48 5.16
CA MET A 361 -11.44 5.61 4.24
C MET A 361 -9.98 6.03 4.06
N THR A 362 -9.26 6.19 5.17
CA THR A 362 -7.85 6.59 5.14
C THR A 362 -6.96 5.53 4.50
N PHE A 363 -7.22 4.24 4.76
CA PHE A 363 -6.52 3.14 4.09
C PHE A 363 -6.70 3.21 2.56
N VAL A 364 -7.94 3.36 2.10
CA VAL A 364 -8.25 3.47 0.67
C VAL A 364 -7.55 4.67 0.03
N ILE A 365 -7.55 5.83 0.70
CA ILE A 365 -6.85 7.03 0.24
C ILE A 365 -5.33 6.80 0.16
N ILE A 366 -4.72 6.25 1.21
CA ILE A 366 -3.27 5.95 1.24
C ILE A 366 -2.88 5.05 0.07
N VAL A 367 -3.63 3.96 -0.14
CA VAL A 367 -3.30 2.99 -1.20
C VAL A 367 -3.56 3.60 -2.58
N ALA A 368 -4.69 4.29 -2.80
CA ALA A 368 -4.99 4.92 -4.07
C ALA A 368 -3.92 5.94 -4.49
N LEU A 369 -3.47 6.78 -3.55
CA LEU A 369 -2.39 7.74 -3.81
C LEU A 369 -1.05 7.05 -4.08
N ASN A 370 -0.71 5.99 -3.34
CA ASN A 370 0.51 5.23 -3.65
C ASN A 370 0.43 4.57 -5.03
N PHE A 371 -0.73 4.07 -5.46
CA PHE A 371 -0.95 3.52 -6.80
C PHE A 371 -0.75 4.56 -7.92
N MET A 372 -0.94 5.86 -7.63
CA MET A 372 -0.64 6.92 -8.60
C MET A 372 0.87 7.16 -8.78
N PHE A 373 1.69 6.81 -7.79
CA PHE A 373 3.13 7.08 -7.82
C PHE A 373 3.99 5.84 -8.01
N GLU A 374 3.43 4.65 -7.85
CA GLU A 374 4.15 3.37 -7.98
C GLU A 374 3.24 2.27 -8.55
N SER A 375 3.82 1.36 -9.33
CA SER A 375 3.16 0.11 -9.78
C SER A 375 3.20 -0.91 -8.64
N MET A 376 2.39 -0.67 -7.61
CA MET A 376 2.49 -1.36 -6.32
C MET A 376 2.20 -2.86 -6.39
N LEU A 377 1.31 -3.28 -7.31
CA LEU A 377 0.97 -4.70 -7.45
C LEU A 377 2.05 -5.51 -8.18
N ASN A 378 3.11 -4.86 -8.68
CA ASN A 378 4.25 -5.53 -9.29
C ASN A 378 5.35 -5.93 -8.28
N THR A 379 5.13 -5.65 -6.99
CA THR A 379 6.07 -5.99 -5.92
C THR A 379 5.37 -6.66 -4.76
N GLN A 380 6.04 -7.63 -4.12
CA GLN A 380 5.48 -8.29 -2.94
C GLN A 380 5.19 -7.32 -1.79
N ALA A 381 6.03 -6.31 -1.59
CA ALA A 381 5.81 -5.28 -0.57
C ALA A 381 4.45 -4.58 -0.76
N GLY A 382 4.10 -4.21 -1.99
CA GLY A 382 2.82 -3.55 -2.29
C GLY A 382 1.63 -4.49 -2.25
N VAL A 383 1.72 -5.64 -2.95
CA VAL A 383 0.57 -6.53 -3.13
C VAL A 383 0.17 -7.22 -1.82
N VAL A 384 1.14 -7.66 -1.00
CA VAL A 384 0.86 -8.32 0.29
C VAL A 384 0.19 -7.34 1.25
N PHE A 385 0.69 -6.12 1.37
CA PHE A 385 0.07 -5.08 2.19
C PHE A 385 -1.36 -4.78 1.72
N PHE A 386 -1.53 -4.52 0.42
CA PHE A 386 -2.84 -4.25 -0.15
C PHE A 386 -3.81 -5.41 0.10
N ALA A 387 -3.47 -6.62 -0.32
CA ALA A 387 -4.37 -7.77 -0.27
C ALA A 387 -4.73 -8.17 1.17
N PHE A 388 -3.76 -8.10 2.13
CA PHE A 388 -4.00 -8.40 3.53
C PHE A 388 -4.98 -7.40 4.16
N PHE A 389 -4.67 -6.10 4.11
CA PHE A 389 -5.51 -5.10 4.77
C PHE A 389 -6.81 -4.84 4.03
N TYR A 390 -6.82 -4.98 2.72
CA TYR A 390 -8.06 -4.92 1.94
C TYR A 390 -9.04 -6.03 2.36
N SER A 391 -8.57 -7.28 2.44
CA SER A 391 -9.37 -8.43 2.91
C SER A 391 -9.80 -8.27 4.37
N TYR A 392 -8.90 -7.76 5.21
CA TYR A 392 -9.19 -7.39 6.59
C TYR A 392 -10.39 -6.44 6.69
N PHE A 393 -10.39 -5.35 5.93
CA PHE A 393 -11.49 -4.38 5.97
C PHE A 393 -12.76 -4.91 5.30
N ALA A 394 -12.65 -5.60 4.19
CA ALA A 394 -13.79 -6.09 3.42
C ALA A 394 -14.64 -7.12 4.20
N THR A 395 -14.02 -7.88 5.11
CA THR A 395 -14.72 -8.88 5.95
C THR A 395 -15.15 -8.35 7.32
N SER A 396 -14.95 -7.07 7.62
CA SER A 396 -15.37 -6.49 8.90
C SER A 396 -16.90 -6.39 9.01
N LYS A 397 -17.47 -6.91 10.10
CA LYS A 397 -18.92 -6.93 10.36
C LYS A 397 -19.58 -5.53 10.42
N ASN A 398 -18.79 -4.46 10.55
CA ASN A 398 -19.28 -3.08 10.50
C ASN A 398 -19.61 -2.60 9.06
N ASN A 399 -19.42 -3.41 8.05
CA ASN A 399 -19.74 -3.10 6.65
C ASN A 399 -21.20 -3.41 6.32
N LYS A 400 -22.16 -2.77 7.02
CA LYS A 400 -23.61 -2.95 6.78
C LYS A 400 -24.04 -2.70 5.32
N PHE A 401 -23.35 -1.81 4.60
CA PHE A 401 -23.67 -1.51 3.21
C PHE A 401 -23.37 -2.67 2.26
N LEU A 402 -22.29 -3.41 2.51
CA LEU A 402 -21.88 -4.55 1.69
C LEU A 402 -22.78 -5.78 1.94
N ASN A 403 -23.43 -5.84 3.10
CA ASN A 403 -24.39 -6.91 3.44
C ASN A 403 -25.80 -6.63 2.89
N ASN A 404 -26.08 -5.40 2.43
CA ASN A 404 -27.41 -4.99 1.90
C ASN A 404 -27.46 -4.93 0.36
N ILE A 405 -26.34 -5.21 -0.33
CA ILE A 405 -26.29 -5.39 -1.80
C ILE A 405 -26.52 -6.87 -2.17
N GLN A 406 -27.01 -7.65 -1.22
CA GLN A 406 -27.40 -9.06 -1.42
C GLN A 406 -28.84 -9.17 -1.92
#